data_6d47184b95bd94829b95463715be92f9
#
_entry.id   6d47184b95bd94829b95463715be92f9
#
_cell.length_a   1.000
_cell.length_b   1.000
_cell.length_c   1.000
_cell.angle_alpha   90.00
_cell.angle_beta   90.00
_cell.angle_gamma   90.00
#
_symmetry.space_group_name_H-M   'P 1'
#
loop_
_entity.id
_entity.type
_entity.pdbx_description
1 polymer ?
#
loop_
_entity_poly.entity_id
_entity_poly.type
_entity_poly.pdbx_seq_one_letter_code
_entity_poly.pdbx_strand_id
1 'polypeptide(L)'
;MIRGIDCASRLTREKASALYSLGYRFAGRYVVPTVGSTAWKALTLPEAEAIRASGMDILCIFELDAARAGRGEAVGTQDGDLALACARALGIPAGTTLYFAVDYYPAAAEMPQIEAYLRAAGARIAPYTLGVYGCYDVVEYLAARDVCRHYWQCVAWSGGKISAKADLYQATGNVNVAGVLVDQNERYREAGLWKSADAPDTGGNANTGGANANTGNTSTGGTNAAPSSPGANENPPAAGEISGEEIYNRLQAYCLAQPLPAWAEKEYAEAVARGLTDGENPMLFAPRYQAAILALRALRAAEGKEGKT
;
A
#
# COMPACT_ATOMS: atom_id res chain seq x y z
N MET A 1 -13.51 16.16 3.62
CA MET A 1 -12.30 15.32 3.69
C MET A 1 -12.70 13.92 4.10
N ILE A 2 -12.31 12.90 3.35
CA ILE A 2 -12.64 11.50 3.60
C ILE A 2 -11.35 10.80 4.02
N ARG A 3 -11.39 10.12 5.18
CA ARG A 3 -10.22 9.43 5.73
C ARG A 3 -10.08 8.03 5.15
N GLY A 4 -8.85 7.62 4.86
CA GLY A 4 -8.49 6.29 4.45
C GLY A 4 -7.18 5.84 5.08
N ILE A 5 -6.79 4.64 4.73
CA ILE A 5 -5.48 4.07 5.09
C ILE A 5 -4.84 3.45 3.85
N ASP A 6 -3.55 3.20 3.93
CA ASP A 6 -2.90 2.18 3.10
C ASP A 6 -2.02 1.30 3.99
N CYS A 7 -1.82 0.06 3.58
CA CYS A 7 -0.98 -0.88 4.32
C CYS A 7 -0.50 -2.04 3.44
N ALA A 8 0.64 -2.60 3.80
CA ALA A 8 1.17 -3.80 3.16
C ALA A 8 0.58 -5.09 3.74
N SER A 9 0.14 -5.07 5.01
CA SER A 9 -0.46 -6.23 5.68
C SER A 9 -1.86 -6.52 5.17
N ARG A 10 -2.22 -7.81 5.10
CA ARG A 10 -3.59 -8.23 4.75
C ARG A 10 -4.61 -7.75 5.76
N LEU A 11 -5.74 -7.30 5.25
CA LEU A 11 -6.90 -6.92 6.05
C LEU A 11 -7.89 -8.10 6.09
N THR A 12 -8.10 -8.66 7.28
CA THR A 12 -9.23 -9.58 7.50
C THR A 12 -10.54 -8.81 7.54
N ARG A 13 -11.67 -9.50 7.48
CA ARG A 13 -13.01 -8.89 7.61
C ARG A 13 -13.15 -8.12 8.91
N GLU A 14 -12.65 -8.67 10.01
CA GLU A 14 -12.70 -8.04 11.33
C GLU A 14 -11.91 -6.74 11.37
N LYS A 15 -10.70 -6.75 10.81
CA LYS A 15 -9.82 -5.57 10.72
C LYS A 15 -10.44 -4.50 9.82
N ALA A 16 -10.97 -4.89 8.66
CA ALA A 16 -11.65 -3.96 7.76
C ALA A 16 -12.88 -3.32 8.41
N SER A 17 -13.71 -4.12 9.10
CA SER A 17 -14.88 -3.61 9.83
C SER A 17 -14.48 -2.69 10.99
N ALA A 18 -13.41 -3.00 11.72
CA ALA A 18 -12.91 -2.14 12.79
C ALA A 18 -12.40 -0.79 12.24
N LEU A 19 -11.65 -0.79 11.14
CA LEU A 19 -11.21 0.43 10.46
C LEU A 19 -12.40 1.27 9.97
N TYR A 20 -13.41 0.64 9.37
CA TYR A 20 -14.64 1.33 8.96
C TYR A 20 -15.36 1.98 10.14
N SER A 21 -15.48 1.27 11.26
CA SER A 21 -16.10 1.77 12.50
C SER A 21 -15.34 2.96 13.09
N LEU A 22 -14.02 3.03 12.88
CA LEU A 22 -13.18 4.17 13.27
C LEU A 22 -13.24 5.35 12.28
N GLY A 23 -14.09 5.26 11.26
CA GLY A 23 -14.36 6.35 10.32
C GLY A 23 -13.50 6.34 9.06
N TYR A 24 -12.69 5.30 8.81
CA TYR A 24 -12.00 5.13 7.55
C TYR A 24 -12.97 4.66 6.47
N ARG A 25 -12.80 5.13 5.25
CA ARG A 25 -13.74 4.86 4.13
C ARG A 25 -13.06 4.22 2.92
N PHE A 26 -11.76 4.15 2.90
CA PHE A 26 -11.02 3.43 1.87
C PHE A 26 -9.73 2.83 2.43
N ALA A 27 -9.25 1.77 1.77
CA ALA A 27 -8.00 1.10 2.08
C ALA A 27 -7.15 0.96 0.82
N GLY A 28 -5.93 1.51 0.85
CA GLY A 28 -4.90 1.31 -0.16
C GLY A 28 -4.30 -0.07 -0.06
N ARG A 29 -4.36 -0.85 -1.14
CA ARG A 29 -3.81 -2.20 -1.20
C ARG A 29 -3.09 -2.46 -2.53
N TYR A 30 -2.10 -3.35 -2.48
CA TYR A 30 -1.17 -3.59 -3.57
C TYR A 30 -1.72 -4.56 -4.63
N VAL A 31 -1.95 -4.07 -5.83
CA VAL A 31 -2.37 -4.82 -7.02
C VAL A 31 -1.10 -5.32 -7.73
N VAL A 32 -0.47 -6.32 -7.17
CA VAL A 32 0.80 -6.91 -7.63
C VAL A 32 0.67 -8.43 -7.68
N PRO A 33 1.64 -9.15 -8.31
CA PRO A 33 1.59 -10.61 -8.36
C PRO A 33 1.49 -11.27 -6.99
N THR A 34 0.65 -12.29 -6.90
CA THR A 34 0.49 -13.13 -5.70
C THR A 34 1.60 -14.19 -5.54
N VAL A 35 2.58 -14.16 -6.42
CA VAL A 35 3.79 -15.01 -6.40
C VAL A 35 5.04 -14.14 -6.52
N GLY A 36 6.17 -14.65 -6.04
CA GLY A 36 7.44 -13.92 -6.06
C GLY A 36 7.63 -12.97 -4.87
N SER A 37 8.56 -12.03 -5.01
CA SER A 37 9.04 -11.17 -3.91
C SER A 37 7.99 -10.20 -3.34
N THR A 38 6.94 -9.87 -4.09
CA THR A 38 5.87 -8.95 -3.67
C THR A 38 4.60 -9.67 -3.18
N ALA A 39 4.56 -11.00 -3.23
CA ALA A 39 3.38 -11.80 -2.89
C ALA A 39 2.86 -11.54 -1.47
N TRP A 40 3.74 -11.22 -0.54
CA TRP A 40 3.39 -10.97 0.86
C TRP A 40 2.51 -9.73 1.06
N LYS A 41 2.61 -8.73 0.18
CA LYS A 41 1.80 -7.51 0.21
C LYS A 41 0.62 -7.51 -0.77
N ALA A 42 0.55 -8.52 -1.64
CA ALA A 42 -0.45 -8.57 -2.71
C ALA A 42 -1.88 -8.64 -2.17
N LEU A 43 -2.76 -7.82 -2.74
CA LEU A 43 -4.18 -7.92 -2.55
C LEU A 43 -4.69 -9.25 -3.12
N THR A 44 -5.52 -9.96 -2.38
CA THR A 44 -6.18 -11.18 -2.83
C THR A 44 -7.68 -10.94 -3.00
N LEU A 45 -8.34 -11.76 -3.82
CA LEU A 45 -9.80 -11.63 -4.04
C LEU A 45 -10.60 -11.74 -2.74
N PRO A 46 -10.37 -12.72 -1.85
CA PRO A 46 -11.08 -12.79 -0.56
C PRO A 46 -10.86 -11.55 0.32
N GLU A 47 -9.67 -10.96 0.28
CA GLU A 47 -9.37 -9.73 1.02
C GLU A 47 -10.11 -8.52 0.41
N ALA A 48 -10.13 -8.39 -0.92
CA ALA A 48 -10.86 -7.34 -1.61
C ALA A 48 -12.37 -7.40 -1.30
N GLU A 49 -12.92 -8.60 -1.29
CA GLU A 49 -14.31 -8.85 -0.89
C GLU A 49 -14.57 -8.45 0.58
N ALA A 50 -13.65 -8.81 1.50
CA ALA A 50 -13.76 -8.45 2.91
C ALA A 50 -13.71 -6.93 3.15
N ILE A 51 -12.81 -6.21 2.47
CA ILE A 51 -12.71 -4.75 2.53
C ILE A 51 -13.99 -4.11 1.99
N ARG A 52 -14.44 -4.51 0.81
CA ARG A 52 -15.62 -3.94 0.16
C ARG A 52 -16.92 -4.25 0.93
N ALA A 53 -17.03 -5.45 1.49
CA ALA A 53 -18.16 -5.83 2.34
C ALA A 53 -18.18 -5.10 3.70
N SER A 54 -17.08 -4.49 4.13
CA SER A 54 -17.07 -3.61 5.31
C SER A 54 -17.58 -2.20 5.01
N GLY A 55 -17.83 -1.85 3.75
CA GLY A 55 -18.22 -0.52 3.29
C GLY A 55 -17.07 0.37 2.88
N MET A 56 -15.83 -0.13 2.84
CA MET A 56 -14.66 0.63 2.39
C MET A 56 -14.39 0.44 0.89
N ASP A 57 -14.02 1.53 0.22
CA ASP A 57 -13.47 1.50 -1.13
C ASP A 57 -12.04 0.97 -1.12
N ILE A 58 -11.52 0.52 -2.26
CA ILE A 58 -10.12 0.11 -2.40
C ILE A 58 -9.36 1.11 -3.29
N LEU A 59 -8.25 1.64 -2.78
CA LEU A 59 -7.25 2.39 -3.52
C LEU A 59 -6.23 1.38 -4.07
N CYS A 60 -6.15 1.24 -5.39
CA CYS A 60 -5.35 0.22 -6.06
C CYS A 60 -3.93 0.72 -6.32
N ILE A 61 -2.92 0.15 -5.65
CA ILE A 61 -1.51 0.54 -5.73
C ILE A 61 -0.74 -0.50 -6.54
N PHE A 62 0.06 -0.07 -7.50
CA PHE A 62 1.05 -0.91 -8.15
C PHE A 62 2.46 -0.46 -7.75
N GLU A 63 3.20 -1.34 -7.10
CA GLU A 63 4.57 -1.11 -6.67
C GLU A 63 5.31 -2.44 -6.49
N LEU A 64 6.32 -2.68 -7.31
CA LEU A 64 7.22 -3.82 -7.17
C LEU A 64 8.46 -3.49 -6.34
N ASP A 65 9.05 -2.33 -6.58
CA ASP A 65 10.12 -1.72 -5.78
C ASP A 65 10.04 -0.18 -5.84
N ALA A 66 10.58 0.49 -4.83
CA ALA A 66 10.45 1.93 -4.61
C ALA A 66 10.93 2.80 -5.79
N ALA A 67 12.08 2.45 -6.39
CA ALA A 67 12.72 3.25 -7.43
C ALA A 67 12.40 2.79 -8.87
N ARG A 68 11.42 1.92 -9.03
CA ARG A 68 11.14 1.28 -10.31
C ARG A 68 10.74 2.25 -11.42
N ALA A 69 10.00 3.30 -11.07
CA ALA A 69 9.56 4.31 -12.03
C ALA A 69 10.74 5.07 -12.69
N GLY A 70 11.87 5.19 -12.01
CA GLY A 70 13.10 5.80 -12.56
C GLY A 70 13.77 5.00 -13.67
N ARG A 71 13.30 3.76 -13.97
CA ARG A 71 13.86 2.90 -15.02
C ARG A 71 13.28 3.15 -16.41
N GLY A 72 12.32 4.06 -16.55
CA GLY A 72 11.85 4.58 -17.81
C GLY A 72 10.89 3.67 -18.60
N GLU A 73 10.72 3.98 -19.90
CA GLU A 73 9.65 3.50 -20.78
C GLU A 73 9.53 1.97 -20.88
N ALA A 74 10.65 1.27 -21.10
CA ALA A 74 10.64 -0.19 -21.27
C ALA A 74 10.10 -0.92 -20.04
N VAL A 75 10.48 -0.44 -18.84
CA VAL A 75 9.99 -0.99 -17.57
C VAL A 75 8.53 -0.58 -17.34
N GLY A 76 8.15 0.64 -17.69
CA GLY A 76 6.77 1.10 -17.63
C GLY A 76 5.82 0.23 -18.47
N THR A 77 6.24 -0.16 -19.69
CA THR A 77 5.47 -1.08 -20.55
C THR A 77 5.26 -2.44 -19.87
N GLN A 78 6.32 -3.04 -19.33
CA GLN A 78 6.24 -4.32 -18.61
C GLN A 78 5.35 -4.25 -17.38
N ASP A 79 5.48 -3.19 -16.61
CA ASP A 79 4.72 -2.97 -15.39
C ASP A 79 3.25 -2.69 -15.68
N GLY A 80 2.95 -1.97 -16.74
CA GLY A 80 1.58 -1.78 -17.22
C GLY A 80 0.90 -3.08 -17.60
N ASP A 81 1.58 -3.95 -18.36
CA ASP A 81 1.05 -5.28 -18.71
C ASP A 81 0.82 -6.14 -17.46
N LEU A 82 1.74 -6.10 -16.52
CA LEU A 82 1.63 -6.84 -15.27
C LEU A 82 0.50 -6.31 -14.37
N ALA A 83 0.40 -5.00 -14.22
CA ALA A 83 -0.67 -4.35 -13.47
C ALA A 83 -2.05 -4.67 -14.05
N LEU A 84 -2.18 -4.64 -15.39
CA LEU A 84 -3.37 -5.03 -16.11
C LEU A 84 -3.77 -6.48 -15.82
N ALA A 85 -2.80 -7.40 -15.87
CA ALA A 85 -3.05 -8.82 -15.58
C ALA A 85 -3.52 -9.03 -14.12
N CYS A 86 -2.87 -8.38 -13.15
CA CYS A 86 -3.25 -8.44 -11.74
C CYS A 86 -4.64 -7.84 -11.50
N ALA A 87 -4.94 -6.69 -12.09
CA ALA A 87 -6.23 -6.02 -11.95
C ALA A 87 -7.39 -6.87 -12.52
N ARG A 88 -7.17 -7.49 -13.67
CA ARG A 88 -8.15 -8.41 -14.29
C ARG A 88 -8.37 -9.67 -13.44
N ALA A 89 -7.31 -10.26 -12.90
CA ALA A 89 -7.40 -11.43 -12.03
C ALA A 89 -8.19 -11.14 -10.74
N LEU A 90 -8.14 -9.89 -10.23
CA LEU A 90 -8.91 -9.43 -9.09
C LEU A 90 -10.35 -9.02 -9.45
N GLY A 91 -10.71 -8.95 -10.73
CA GLY A 91 -12.02 -8.46 -11.17
C GLY A 91 -12.25 -6.98 -10.88
N ILE A 92 -11.18 -6.17 -10.87
CA ILE A 92 -11.30 -4.71 -10.66
C ILE A 92 -12.13 -4.11 -11.79
N PRO A 93 -13.15 -3.27 -11.51
CA PRO A 93 -14.00 -2.67 -12.55
C PRO A 93 -13.26 -1.72 -13.47
N ALA A 94 -13.68 -1.64 -14.72
CA ALA A 94 -13.21 -0.63 -15.66
C ALA A 94 -13.40 0.79 -15.10
N GLY A 95 -12.48 1.70 -15.44
CA GLY A 95 -12.49 3.07 -14.93
C GLY A 95 -11.86 3.25 -13.54
N THR A 96 -11.58 2.16 -12.79
CA THR A 96 -10.80 2.24 -11.55
C THR A 96 -9.40 2.75 -11.85
N THR A 97 -8.84 3.56 -10.95
CA THR A 97 -7.47 4.07 -11.07
C THR A 97 -6.46 3.08 -10.49
N LEU A 98 -5.43 2.76 -11.26
CA LEU A 98 -4.23 2.08 -10.80
C LEU A 98 -3.14 3.12 -10.55
N TYR A 99 -2.71 3.23 -9.28
CA TYR A 99 -1.68 4.17 -8.86
C TYR A 99 -0.31 3.51 -8.92
N PHE A 100 0.56 4.01 -9.80
CA PHE A 100 1.95 3.56 -9.87
C PHE A 100 2.81 4.36 -8.90
N ALA A 101 3.59 3.68 -8.07
CA ALA A 101 4.36 4.31 -7.01
C ALA A 101 5.71 4.83 -7.50
N VAL A 102 6.02 6.06 -7.08
CA VAL A 102 7.36 6.67 -7.07
C VAL A 102 7.70 6.86 -5.59
N ASP A 103 8.15 5.77 -4.92
CA ASP A 103 8.32 5.73 -3.47
C ASP A 103 9.75 6.06 -3.05
N TYR A 104 10.30 7.13 -3.64
CA TYR A 104 11.60 7.70 -3.31
C TYR A 104 11.61 9.20 -3.66
N TYR A 105 12.66 9.90 -3.27
CA TYR A 105 12.88 11.29 -3.70
C TYR A 105 13.75 11.31 -4.97
N PRO A 106 13.15 11.51 -6.16
CA PRO A 106 13.91 11.52 -7.40
C PRO A 106 14.70 12.83 -7.56
N ALA A 107 15.87 12.75 -8.16
CA ALA A 107 16.56 13.93 -8.65
C ALA A 107 15.77 14.56 -9.80
N ALA A 108 15.88 15.88 -9.99
CA ALA A 108 15.18 16.59 -11.07
C ALA A 108 15.51 16.01 -12.47
N ALA A 109 16.71 15.49 -12.66
CA ALA A 109 17.15 14.86 -13.92
C ALA A 109 16.46 13.51 -14.20
N GLU A 110 15.87 12.86 -13.19
CA GLU A 110 15.15 11.59 -13.34
C GLU A 110 13.68 11.77 -13.75
N MET A 111 13.12 12.96 -13.55
CA MET A 111 11.71 13.25 -13.83
C MET A 111 11.27 12.89 -15.26
N PRO A 112 12.05 13.15 -16.33
CA PRO A 112 11.68 12.72 -17.68
C PRO A 112 11.58 11.20 -17.85
N GLN A 113 12.41 10.43 -17.12
CA GLN A 113 12.34 8.97 -17.15
C GLN A 113 11.11 8.43 -16.40
N ILE A 114 10.74 9.06 -15.27
CA ILE A 114 9.53 8.77 -14.52
C ILE A 114 8.29 9.07 -15.38
N GLU A 115 8.29 10.19 -16.09
CA GLU A 115 7.22 10.53 -17.05
C GLU A 115 7.11 9.47 -18.15
N ALA A 116 8.23 9.07 -18.77
CA ALA A 116 8.26 8.06 -19.82
C ALA A 116 7.73 6.70 -19.30
N TYR A 117 8.12 6.31 -18.08
CA TYR A 117 7.61 5.11 -17.41
C TYR A 117 6.09 5.16 -17.24
N LEU A 118 5.55 6.25 -16.70
CA LEU A 118 4.11 6.39 -16.43
C LEU A 118 3.29 6.44 -17.73
N ARG A 119 3.74 7.16 -18.75
CA ARG A 119 3.07 7.17 -20.06
C ARG A 119 3.03 5.79 -20.69
N ALA A 120 4.14 5.06 -20.63
CA ALA A 120 4.21 3.69 -21.12
C ALA A 120 3.29 2.74 -20.35
N ALA A 121 3.30 2.80 -19.03
CA ALA A 121 2.39 2.01 -18.20
C ALA A 121 0.92 2.36 -18.48
N GLY A 122 0.60 3.66 -18.56
CA GLY A 122 -0.75 4.13 -18.86
C GLY A 122 -1.29 3.64 -20.19
N ALA A 123 -0.43 3.55 -21.23
CA ALA A 123 -0.80 3.02 -22.53
C ALA A 123 -1.19 1.52 -22.51
N ARG A 124 -0.81 0.78 -21.47
CA ARG A 124 -1.02 -0.67 -21.36
C ARG A 124 -2.23 -1.06 -20.48
N ILE A 125 -2.67 -0.19 -19.58
CA ILE A 125 -3.64 -0.56 -18.54
C ILE A 125 -5.11 -0.39 -18.90
N ALA A 126 -5.43 -0.01 -20.13
CA ALA A 126 -6.85 0.10 -20.52
C ALA A 126 -7.63 -1.21 -20.19
N PRO A 127 -8.82 -1.13 -19.58
CA PRO A 127 -9.71 0.04 -19.41
C PRO A 127 -9.57 0.79 -18.08
N TYR A 128 -8.47 0.64 -17.37
CA TYR A 128 -8.20 1.32 -16.11
C TYR A 128 -7.60 2.72 -16.34
N THR A 129 -7.66 3.56 -15.31
CA THR A 129 -7.15 4.92 -15.34
C THR A 129 -5.76 4.97 -14.69
N LEU A 130 -4.86 5.78 -15.24
CA LEU A 130 -3.53 5.99 -14.69
C LEU A 130 -3.58 6.99 -13.54
N GLY A 131 -3.04 6.58 -12.38
CA GLY A 131 -2.71 7.45 -11.26
C GLY A 131 -1.23 7.33 -10.88
N VAL A 132 -0.74 8.29 -10.10
CA VAL A 132 0.61 8.25 -9.54
C VAL A 132 0.57 8.50 -8.04
N TYR A 133 1.42 7.77 -7.29
CA TYR A 133 1.81 8.07 -5.92
C TYR A 133 3.23 8.63 -5.91
N GLY A 134 3.48 9.70 -5.16
CA GLY A 134 4.81 10.27 -5.01
C GLY A 134 4.85 11.55 -4.18
N CYS A 135 6.04 12.14 -4.05
CA CYS A 135 6.23 13.39 -3.32
C CYS A 135 5.66 14.60 -4.07
N TYR A 136 5.66 15.77 -3.41
CA TYR A 136 5.19 17.04 -3.97
C TYR A 136 5.78 17.34 -5.35
N ASP A 137 7.10 17.22 -5.52
CA ASP A 137 7.78 17.55 -6.77
C ASP A 137 7.38 16.61 -7.91
N VAL A 138 7.14 15.33 -7.63
CA VAL A 138 6.63 14.34 -8.59
C VAL A 138 5.23 14.73 -9.03
N VAL A 139 4.35 15.03 -8.09
CA VAL A 139 2.96 15.43 -8.40
C VAL A 139 2.92 16.69 -9.24
N GLU A 140 3.65 17.75 -8.85
CA GLU A 140 3.68 19.02 -9.60
C GLU A 140 4.25 18.83 -11.01
N TYR A 141 5.36 18.08 -11.15
CA TYR A 141 5.99 17.85 -12.44
C TYR A 141 5.06 17.12 -13.43
N LEU A 142 4.42 16.06 -12.97
CA LEU A 142 3.55 15.22 -13.79
C LEU A 142 2.20 15.89 -14.08
N ALA A 143 1.66 16.64 -13.12
CA ALA A 143 0.41 17.37 -13.30
C ALA A 143 0.56 18.53 -14.31
N ALA A 144 1.70 19.20 -14.31
CA ALA A 144 1.99 20.25 -15.32
C ALA A 144 2.07 19.71 -16.76
N ARG A 145 2.14 18.39 -16.95
CA ARG A 145 2.27 17.69 -18.24
C ARG A 145 1.10 16.78 -18.57
N ASP A 146 0.05 16.80 -17.74
CA ASP A 146 -1.16 15.96 -17.90
C ASP A 146 -0.81 14.48 -18.11
N VAL A 147 0.13 13.96 -17.29
CA VAL A 147 0.59 12.56 -17.41
C VAL A 147 -0.41 11.59 -16.81
N CYS A 148 -0.97 11.92 -15.65
CA CYS A 148 -1.89 11.07 -14.91
C CYS A 148 -3.25 11.75 -14.76
N ARG A 149 -4.28 10.94 -14.58
CA ARG A 149 -5.63 11.43 -14.27
C ARG A 149 -5.76 11.79 -12.79
N HIS A 150 -5.12 11.02 -11.92
CA HIS A 150 -5.22 11.16 -10.47
C HIS A 150 -3.85 11.19 -9.82
N TYR A 151 -3.74 11.99 -8.75
CA TYR A 151 -2.50 12.26 -8.05
C TYR A 151 -2.67 11.96 -6.56
N TRP A 152 -1.84 11.08 -6.04
CA TRP A 152 -1.75 10.74 -4.63
C TRP A 152 -0.38 11.18 -4.10
N GLN A 153 -0.37 12.25 -3.31
CA GLN A 153 0.85 12.80 -2.75
C GLN A 153 1.15 12.19 -1.39
N CYS A 154 2.41 11.87 -1.12
CA CYS A 154 2.89 11.51 0.21
C CYS A 154 3.47 12.74 0.95
N VAL A 155 3.43 12.69 2.30
CA VAL A 155 4.08 13.67 3.16
C VAL A 155 5.60 13.58 3.08
N ALA A 156 6.12 12.35 2.87
CA ALA A 156 7.55 12.11 2.74
C ALA A 156 8.13 12.93 1.59
N TRP A 157 9.32 13.47 1.81
CA TRP A 157 10.08 14.29 0.83
C TRP A 157 9.34 15.51 0.26
N SER A 158 8.18 15.87 0.81
CA SER A 158 7.36 16.99 0.32
C SER A 158 7.66 18.32 0.98
N GLY A 159 8.57 18.35 1.97
CA GLY A 159 8.98 19.58 2.65
C GLY A 159 7.82 20.33 3.31
N GLY A 160 6.77 19.63 3.76
CA GLY A 160 5.56 20.20 4.35
C GLY A 160 4.59 20.83 3.33
N LYS A 161 4.88 20.74 2.03
CA LYS A 161 4.00 21.27 0.98
C LYS A 161 2.92 20.25 0.62
N ILE A 162 1.72 20.73 0.30
CA ILE A 162 0.62 19.96 -0.27
C ILE A 162 0.23 20.57 -1.62
N SER A 163 0.28 19.77 -2.68
CA SER A 163 -0.08 20.19 -4.01
C SER A 163 -1.59 20.45 -4.13
N ALA A 164 -1.95 21.56 -4.76
CA ALA A 164 -3.33 21.81 -5.14
C ALA A 164 -3.85 20.80 -6.20
N LYS A 165 -2.99 19.97 -6.78
CA LYS A 165 -3.32 18.92 -7.75
C LYS A 165 -3.58 17.57 -7.10
N ALA A 166 -3.16 17.35 -5.84
CA ALA A 166 -3.36 16.09 -5.15
C ALA A 166 -4.85 15.80 -4.93
N ASP A 167 -5.31 14.62 -5.36
CA ASP A 167 -6.64 14.09 -5.07
C ASP A 167 -6.66 13.36 -3.74
N LEU A 168 -5.51 12.75 -3.40
CA LEU A 168 -5.23 12.01 -2.18
C LEU A 168 -3.94 12.52 -1.55
N TYR A 169 -3.86 12.48 -0.23
CA TYR A 169 -2.68 12.84 0.55
C TYR A 169 -2.42 11.81 1.64
N GLN A 170 -1.24 11.18 1.62
CA GLN A 170 -0.76 10.34 2.70
C GLN A 170 -0.11 11.24 3.75
N ALA A 171 -0.85 11.48 4.84
CA ALA A 171 -0.51 12.49 5.83
C ALA A 171 0.46 12.01 6.91
N THR A 172 0.38 10.73 7.28
CA THR A 172 1.25 10.10 8.27
C THR A 172 1.50 8.64 7.94
N GLY A 173 2.66 8.12 8.34
CA GLY A 173 2.99 6.72 8.17
C GLY A 173 3.20 5.97 9.49
N ASN A 174 3.12 4.63 9.43
CA ASN A 174 3.45 3.70 10.50
C ASN A 174 2.62 3.90 11.80
N VAL A 175 1.32 4.13 11.69
CA VAL A 175 0.41 4.25 12.83
C VAL A 175 -0.26 2.90 13.07
N ASN A 176 -0.29 2.43 14.33
CA ASN A 176 -1.08 1.24 14.66
C ASN A 176 -2.55 1.64 14.86
N VAL A 177 -3.44 1.13 14.00
CA VAL A 177 -4.89 1.33 14.09
C VAL A 177 -5.57 -0.03 14.07
N ALA A 178 -6.33 -0.34 15.09
CA ALA A 178 -7.04 -1.62 15.22
C ALA A 178 -6.13 -2.85 15.03
N GLY A 179 -4.89 -2.80 15.53
CA GLY A 179 -3.93 -3.88 15.39
C GLY A 179 -3.34 -4.04 13.98
N VAL A 180 -3.46 -3.02 13.14
CA VAL A 180 -2.84 -2.95 11.81
C VAL A 180 -1.87 -1.78 11.77
N LEU A 181 -0.67 -2.00 11.27
CA LEU A 181 0.25 -0.92 10.94
C LEU A 181 -0.16 -0.32 9.60
N VAL A 182 -0.55 0.93 9.61
CA VAL A 182 -1.12 1.64 8.45
C VAL A 182 -0.47 2.99 8.24
N ASP A 183 -0.52 3.48 7.02
CA ASP A 183 -0.33 4.87 6.69
C ASP A 183 -1.70 5.54 6.54
N GLN A 184 -1.86 6.75 7.10
CA GLN A 184 -3.14 7.46 7.11
C GLN A 184 -3.25 8.37 5.91
N ASN A 185 -4.41 8.33 5.26
CA ASN A 185 -4.70 9.06 4.04
C ASN A 185 -5.91 9.97 4.16
N GLU A 186 -5.89 11.03 3.38
CA GLU A 186 -6.98 11.97 3.21
C GLU A 186 -7.34 12.05 1.72
N ARG A 187 -8.62 11.90 1.40
CA ARG A 187 -9.13 12.12 0.06
C ARG A 187 -9.81 13.46 -0.03
N TYR A 188 -9.34 14.28 -0.96
CA TYR A 188 -9.84 15.64 -1.20
C TYR A 188 -10.84 15.70 -2.34
N ARG A 189 -10.66 14.85 -3.37
CA ARG A 189 -11.47 14.81 -4.60
C ARG A 189 -11.77 13.38 -5.03
N GLU A 190 -12.46 13.23 -6.16
CA GLU A 190 -12.61 11.91 -6.78
C GLU A 190 -11.22 11.38 -7.17
N ALA A 191 -11.00 10.10 -6.90
CA ALA A 191 -9.70 9.46 -6.99
C ALA A 191 -9.75 8.09 -7.70
N GLY A 192 -10.86 7.78 -8.35
CA GLY A 192 -11.02 6.54 -9.13
C GLY A 192 -10.88 5.26 -8.30
N LEU A 193 -11.41 5.23 -7.06
CA LEU A 193 -11.32 4.06 -6.20
C LEU A 193 -12.24 2.92 -6.66
N TRP A 194 -11.84 1.68 -6.41
CA TRP A 194 -12.71 0.52 -6.55
C TRP A 194 -13.76 0.55 -5.44
N LYS A 195 -15.01 0.81 -5.82
CA LYS A 195 -16.09 1.09 -4.88
C LYS A 195 -16.47 -0.11 -4.02
N SER A 196 -16.92 0.17 -2.80
CA SER A 196 -17.54 -0.81 -1.91
C SER A 196 -18.81 -1.42 -2.51
N ALA A 197 -19.24 -2.56 -1.98
CA ALA A 197 -20.41 -3.28 -2.53
C ALA A 197 -21.71 -2.50 -2.37
N ASP A 198 -21.83 -1.67 -1.32
CA ASP A 198 -23.03 -0.91 -0.96
C ASP A 198 -22.99 0.57 -1.40
N ALA A 199 -21.96 0.98 -2.15
CA ALA A 199 -21.90 2.35 -2.65
C ALA A 199 -22.95 2.55 -3.76
N PRO A 200 -23.87 3.53 -3.65
CA PRO A 200 -24.76 3.86 -4.76
C PRO A 200 -23.91 4.27 -5.95
N ASP A 201 -24.19 3.69 -7.10
CA ASP A 201 -23.55 4.01 -8.37
C ASP A 201 -23.84 5.48 -8.73
N THR A 202 -22.93 6.40 -8.39
CA THR A 202 -23.03 7.83 -8.72
C THR A 202 -22.35 8.16 -10.04
N GLY A 203 -22.18 7.18 -10.92
CA GLY A 203 -21.48 7.32 -12.19
C GLY A 203 -22.34 7.09 -13.42
N GLY A 204 -22.84 8.19 -14.04
CA GLY A 204 -23.10 8.19 -15.49
C GLY A 204 -24.51 7.91 -15.97
N ASN A 205 -25.24 8.97 -16.19
CA ASN A 205 -26.40 9.09 -17.04
C ASN A 205 -26.31 8.29 -18.34
N ALA A 206 -27.13 7.28 -18.52
CA ALA A 206 -27.62 6.81 -19.81
C ALA A 206 -29.04 6.31 -19.66
N ASN A 207 -29.95 7.16 -20.06
CA ASN A 207 -31.36 6.99 -20.28
C ASN A 207 -31.63 5.82 -21.25
N THR A 208 -32.42 4.81 -20.83
CA THR A 208 -33.43 4.19 -21.68
C THR A 208 -34.44 3.47 -20.79
N GLY A 209 -35.71 3.85 -20.97
CA GLY A 209 -36.84 3.37 -20.23
C GLY A 209 -37.29 1.96 -20.59
N GLY A 210 -38.15 1.41 -19.77
CA GLY A 210 -38.90 0.18 -20.11
C GLY A 210 -39.39 -0.55 -18.87
N ALA A 211 -40.53 -0.17 -18.49
CA ALA A 211 -41.62 -0.73 -17.71
C ALA A 211 -41.66 -2.24 -17.39
N ASN A 212 -42.12 -2.49 -16.23
CA ASN A 212 -43.29 -3.35 -15.83
C ASN A 212 -42.98 -4.59 -15.00
N ALA A 213 -43.37 -4.53 -13.83
CA ALA A 213 -44.55 -5.13 -13.16
C ALA A 213 -44.37 -6.60 -12.69
N ASN A 214 -44.44 -6.79 -11.47
CA ASN A 214 -45.55 -7.23 -10.61
C ASN A 214 -45.40 -8.62 -9.96
N THR A 215 -45.83 -8.62 -8.71
CA THR A 215 -46.39 -9.71 -7.87
C THR A 215 -45.39 -10.75 -7.37
N GLY A 216 -45.31 -11.01 -6.12
CA GLY A 216 -46.27 -11.04 -5.01
C GLY A 216 -46.14 -12.35 -4.26
N ASN A 217 -46.13 -12.23 -3.00
CA ASN A 217 -46.80 -13.09 -2.01
C ASN A 217 -45.94 -13.94 -1.06
N THR A 218 -45.92 -13.51 0.17
CA THR A 218 -46.37 -14.17 1.43
C THR A 218 -45.78 -15.55 1.76
N SER A 219 -45.23 -15.71 2.91
CA SER A 219 -45.68 -15.72 4.28
C SER A 219 -45.22 -16.94 5.07
N THR A 220 -44.98 -16.73 6.33
CA THR A 220 -45.05 -17.62 7.52
C THR A 220 -43.89 -18.60 7.71
N GLY A 221 -43.26 -18.69 8.84
CA GLY A 221 -43.58 -18.46 10.22
C GLY A 221 -42.92 -19.52 11.10
N GLY A 222 -42.50 -19.14 12.27
CA GLY A 222 -42.36 -20.02 13.43
C GLY A 222 -40.99 -20.63 13.67
N THR A 223 -40.35 -20.41 14.70
CA THR A 223 -40.34 -20.34 16.12
C THR A 223 -39.11 -21.02 16.73
N ASN A 224 -38.44 -20.30 17.62
CA ASN A 224 -37.77 -20.72 18.84
C ASN A 224 -36.85 -21.95 18.90
N ALA A 225 -35.56 -21.72 19.23
CA ALA A 225 -35.05 -22.04 20.55
C ALA A 225 -33.50 -21.81 20.60
N ALA A 226 -33.05 -21.03 21.57
CA ALA A 226 -31.70 -21.10 22.14
C ALA A 226 -31.78 -21.98 23.38
N PRO A 227 -30.70 -22.28 24.13
CA PRO A 227 -29.27 -22.16 23.91
C PRO A 227 -28.50 -23.45 24.24
N SER A 228 -27.22 -23.52 23.86
CA SER A 228 -26.20 -24.17 24.71
C SER A 228 -24.78 -23.92 24.16
N SER A 229 -23.95 -23.26 24.95
CA SER A 229 -22.48 -23.30 24.86
C SER A 229 -21.98 -24.48 25.72
N PRO A 230 -20.67 -24.76 25.80
CA PRO A 230 -19.54 -24.60 24.93
C PRO A 230 -18.85 -25.93 24.55
N GLY A 231 -18.14 -25.96 23.49
CA GLY A 231 -17.24 -27.04 23.17
C GLY A 231 -16.06 -26.48 22.40
N ALA A 232 -14.95 -26.31 23.08
CA ALA A 232 -13.66 -26.12 22.48
C ALA A 232 -13.40 -27.26 21.50
N ASN A 233 -13.34 -26.96 20.22
CA ASN A 233 -12.83 -27.87 19.23
C ASN A 233 -11.59 -27.20 18.62
N GLU A 234 -10.46 -27.40 19.31
CA GLU A 234 -9.16 -27.18 18.71
C GLU A 234 -8.94 -28.26 17.66
N ASN A 235 -9.24 -27.94 16.41
CA ASN A 235 -8.70 -28.73 15.31
C ASN A 235 -7.19 -28.50 15.26
N PRO A 236 -6.37 -29.59 15.25
CA PRO A 236 -4.94 -29.41 15.03
C PRO A 236 -4.72 -28.79 13.64
N PRO A 237 -3.72 -27.92 13.49
CA PRO A 237 -3.45 -27.27 12.22
C PRO A 237 -3.17 -28.32 11.14
N ALA A 238 -3.75 -28.13 9.97
CA ALA A 238 -3.51 -28.96 8.81
C ALA A 238 -1.99 -28.99 8.50
N ALA A 239 -1.46 -30.18 8.25
CA ALA A 239 -0.04 -30.39 7.96
C ALA A 239 0.37 -29.52 6.76
N GLY A 240 1.15 -28.45 7.01
CA GLY A 240 1.67 -27.55 5.97
C GLY A 240 1.59 -26.05 6.26
N GLU A 241 0.82 -25.58 7.21
CA GLU A 241 0.80 -24.15 7.56
C GLU A 241 1.91 -23.81 8.55
N ILE A 242 2.93 -23.09 8.04
CA ILE A 242 3.99 -22.54 8.86
C ILE A 242 3.45 -21.26 9.53
N SER A 243 3.53 -21.17 10.86
CA SER A 243 3.10 -19.97 11.59
C SER A 243 3.95 -18.74 11.22
N GLY A 244 3.38 -17.53 11.38
CA GLY A 244 4.14 -16.30 11.17
C GLY A 244 5.38 -16.20 12.07
N GLU A 245 5.32 -16.74 13.29
CA GLU A 245 6.44 -16.84 14.22
C GLU A 245 7.53 -17.78 13.70
N GLU A 246 7.16 -18.91 13.15
CA GLU A 246 8.10 -19.85 12.55
C GLU A 246 8.79 -19.26 11.30
N ILE A 247 8.06 -18.54 10.46
CA ILE A 247 8.62 -17.80 9.32
C ILE A 247 9.62 -16.75 9.81
N TYR A 248 9.26 -15.98 10.83
CA TYR A 248 10.13 -14.97 11.41
C TYR A 248 11.42 -15.57 11.98
N ASN A 249 11.31 -16.65 12.75
CA ASN A 249 12.44 -17.35 13.34
C ASN A 249 13.37 -17.94 12.29
N ARG A 250 12.82 -18.54 11.22
CA ARG A 250 13.61 -19.06 10.08
C ARG A 250 14.31 -17.94 9.33
N LEU A 251 13.65 -16.80 9.14
CA LEU A 251 14.23 -15.64 8.48
C LEU A 251 15.36 -15.03 9.32
N GLN A 252 15.18 -14.90 10.62
CA GLN A 252 16.24 -14.47 11.54
C GLN A 252 17.44 -15.43 11.49
N ALA A 253 17.19 -16.73 11.59
CA ALA A 253 18.25 -17.73 11.51
C ALA A 253 19.00 -17.67 10.17
N TYR A 254 18.28 -17.47 9.07
CA TYR A 254 18.88 -17.29 7.75
C TYR A 254 19.77 -16.03 7.70
N CYS A 255 19.29 -14.89 8.20
CA CYS A 255 20.07 -13.64 8.24
C CYS A 255 21.32 -13.79 9.10
N LEU A 256 21.23 -14.42 10.26
CA LEU A 256 22.36 -14.67 11.16
C LEU A 256 23.42 -15.57 10.53
N ALA A 257 23.04 -16.47 9.63
CA ALA A 257 23.95 -17.35 8.92
C ALA A 257 24.66 -16.68 7.71
N GLN A 258 24.24 -15.47 7.31
CA GLN A 258 24.85 -14.77 6.18
C GLN A 258 26.13 -14.03 6.61
N PRO A 259 27.19 -14.09 5.84
CA PRO A 259 28.38 -13.27 6.08
C PRO A 259 28.05 -11.79 5.78
N LEU A 260 28.72 -10.89 6.50
CA LEU A 260 28.66 -9.47 6.17
C LEU A 260 29.20 -9.27 4.74
N PRO A 261 28.52 -8.53 3.84
CA PRO A 261 29.01 -8.27 2.50
C PRO A 261 30.38 -7.55 2.53
N ALA A 262 31.30 -7.98 1.69
CA ALA A 262 32.67 -7.46 1.66
C ALA A 262 32.75 -5.91 1.53
N TRP A 263 31.80 -5.31 0.81
CA TRP A 263 31.73 -3.85 0.68
C TRP A 263 31.41 -3.14 2.00
N ALA A 264 30.71 -3.81 2.93
CA ALA A 264 30.29 -3.23 4.22
C ALA A 264 31.29 -3.48 5.35
N GLU A 265 32.23 -4.40 5.21
CA GLU A 265 33.16 -4.82 6.29
C GLU A 265 33.93 -3.67 6.92
N LYS A 266 34.49 -2.78 6.09
CA LYS A 266 35.28 -1.65 6.56
C LYS A 266 34.46 -0.63 7.34
N GLU A 267 33.29 -0.25 6.80
CA GLU A 267 32.40 0.73 7.42
C GLU A 267 31.76 0.16 8.70
N TYR A 268 31.42 -1.11 8.69
CA TYR A 268 30.89 -1.79 9.86
C TYR A 268 31.94 -1.89 10.99
N ALA A 269 33.20 -2.25 10.68
CA ALA A 269 34.25 -2.28 11.64
C ALA A 269 34.54 -0.88 12.26
N GLU A 270 34.43 0.18 11.45
CA GLU A 270 34.52 1.56 11.93
C GLU A 270 33.35 1.92 12.86
N ALA A 271 32.11 1.49 12.52
CA ALA A 271 30.93 1.72 13.35
C ALA A 271 31.09 1.03 14.73
N VAL A 272 31.59 -0.20 14.75
CA VAL A 272 31.93 -0.91 16.01
C VAL A 272 32.98 -0.17 16.82
N ALA A 273 34.07 0.22 16.18
CA ALA A 273 35.14 0.95 16.83
C ALA A 273 34.71 2.30 17.43
N ARG A 274 33.69 2.92 16.84
CA ARG A 274 33.08 4.17 17.33
C ARG A 274 31.94 3.95 18.34
N GLY A 275 31.63 2.70 18.68
CA GLY A 275 30.53 2.37 19.61
C GLY A 275 29.12 2.69 19.08
N LEU A 276 28.95 2.73 17.76
CA LEU A 276 27.65 2.93 17.10
C LEU A 276 26.83 1.64 17.06
N THR A 277 27.49 0.49 17.18
CA THR A 277 26.89 -0.85 17.28
C THR A 277 27.81 -1.73 18.14
N ASP A 278 27.24 -2.77 18.76
CA ASP A 278 28.00 -3.75 19.56
C ASP A 278 28.83 -4.73 18.70
N GLY A 279 28.60 -4.74 17.40
CA GLY A 279 29.26 -5.66 16.47
C GLY A 279 28.58 -7.02 16.37
N GLU A 280 27.51 -7.25 17.10
CA GLU A 280 26.77 -8.50 17.05
C GLU A 280 25.68 -8.47 15.94
N ASN A 281 25.46 -9.61 15.30
CA ASN A 281 24.35 -9.84 14.41
C ASN A 281 24.18 -8.79 13.27
N PRO A 282 25.22 -8.47 12.48
CA PRO A 282 25.21 -7.37 11.51
C PRO A 282 24.13 -7.52 10.42
N MET A 283 23.65 -8.73 10.17
CA MET A 283 22.67 -9.03 9.15
C MET A 283 21.23 -9.08 9.66
N LEU A 284 20.99 -8.84 10.96
CA LEU A 284 19.64 -8.74 11.49
C LEU A 284 18.96 -7.44 11.06
N PHE A 285 17.67 -7.56 10.79
CA PHE A 285 16.86 -6.40 10.44
C PHE A 285 16.74 -5.43 11.62
N ALA A 286 17.26 -4.21 11.44
CA ALA A 286 16.94 -3.12 12.34
C ALA A 286 15.53 -2.57 11.96
N PRO A 287 14.60 -2.47 12.89
CA PRO A 287 13.36 -1.74 12.65
C PRO A 287 13.65 -0.31 12.18
N ARG A 288 12.85 0.21 11.23
CA ARG A 288 13.07 1.56 10.65
C ARG A 288 13.22 2.66 11.72
N TYR A 289 12.50 2.56 12.84
CA TYR A 289 12.62 3.51 13.96
C TYR A 289 13.99 3.46 14.63
N GLN A 290 14.62 2.28 14.76
CA GLN A 290 15.96 2.16 15.31
C GLN A 290 17.00 2.79 14.40
N ALA A 291 16.91 2.56 13.08
CA ALA A 291 17.76 3.21 12.10
C ALA A 291 17.59 4.75 12.13
N ALA A 292 16.36 5.25 12.22
CA ALA A 292 16.07 6.68 12.33
C ALA A 292 16.63 7.28 13.64
N ILE A 293 16.50 6.59 14.77
CA ILE A 293 17.07 7.04 16.06
C ILE A 293 18.61 7.07 16.00
N LEU A 294 19.24 6.06 15.39
CA LEU A 294 20.69 6.02 15.22
C LEU A 294 21.17 7.17 14.34
N ALA A 295 20.51 7.43 13.21
CA ALA A 295 20.82 8.54 12.33
C ALA A 295 20.66 9.90 13.06
N LEU A 296 19.60 10.09 13.84
CA LEU A 296 19.35 11.31 14.63
C LEU A 296 20.44 11.50 15.72
N ARG A 297 20.84 10.43 16.39
CA ARG A 297 21.92 10.48 17.38
C ARG A 297 23.27 10.85 16.76
N ALA A 298 23.57 10.29 15.56
CA ALA A 298 24.76 10.62 14.81
C ALA A 298 24.77 12.10 14.38
N LEU A 299 23.65 12.61 13.89
CA LEU A 299 23.48 14.02 13.51
C LEU A 299 23.71 14.95 14.70
N ARG A 300 23.07 14.69 15.85
CA ARG A 300 23.26 15.49 17.08
C ARG A 300 24.71 15.44 17.62
N ALA A 301 25.37 14.31 17.45
CA ALA A 301 26.78 14.19 17.82
C ALA A 301 27.70 15.02 16.90
N ALA A 302 27.36 15.15 15.63
CA ALA A 302 28.08 16.01 14.67
C ALA A 302 27.82 17.50 14.97
N GLU A 303 26.58 17.92 15.19
CA GLU A 303 26.17 19.28 15.55
C GLU A 303 26.81 19.74 16.89
N GLY A 304 26.92 18.84 17.88
CA GLY A 304 27.54 19.14 19.17
C GLY A 304 29.07 19.34 19.12
N LYS A 305 29.72 19.01 18.02
CA LYS A 305 31.14 19.25 17.80
C LYS A 305 31.45 20.59 17.14
N GLU A 306 30.51 21.18 16.42
CA GLU A 306 30.69 22.49 15.78
C GLU A 306 30.57 23.67 16.77
N GLY A 307 30.02 23.44 17.96
CA GLY A 307 29.86 24.47 18.99
C GLY A 307 30.99 24.59 20.01
N LYS A 308 32.15 23.92 19.79
CA LYS A 308 33.32 23.90 20.69
C LYS A 308 34.64 24.25 20.01
N THR A 309 34.63 25.19 19.08
CA THR A 309 35.84 25.85 18.57
C THR A 309 35.80 27.33 18.85
#